data_18d2e053dd18e5e550228c9f644301a6
#
_entry.id   18d2e053dd18e5e550228c9f644301a6
#
_cell.length_a   1.000
_cell.length_b   1.000
_cell.length_c   1.000
_cell.angle_alpha   90.00
_cell.angle_beta   90.00
_cell.angle_gamma   90.00
#
_symmetry.space_group_name_H-M   'P 1'
#
loop_
_entity.id
_entity.type
_entity.pdbx_description
1 polymer ?
#
loop_
_entity_poly.entity_id
_entity_poly.type
_entity_poly.pdbx_seq_one_letter_code
_entity_poly.pdbx_strand_id
1 'polypeptide(L)'
;MSAVAALAERTSMRDVATLDALYEEAARVGFTPGWVPRKKPILWAEPKSEFVPAHWRWQDARAGLDAAGRLIDVSLAERRNLVMRNPAPGANFETTRTLVCAYQMILPGEQAPSHRHASHALRVIIDGKGSFSTVNGEKMPMETGDVVLTPGWCWHGHGHDGSEPAYWFDGLDVPLTHLLEPMFYQEHPDKHAKIERVVMDSPFRFTRVAIARGLDEAKSDPEGFHGPRITLASHDMPPMALTMERLAAGTKTRRHRSTANSIFLVTEGTGESTIGDRRFSWQQGDTFVAPSWTRIEHRAGADAMLFTLTDEPLLRFCNYYRFEAD
;
A
#
# COMPACT_ATOMS: atom_id res chain seq x y z
N MET A 1 11.37 -12.20 -50.66
CA MET A 1 11.64 -13.53 -50.06
C MET A 1 10.69 -13.69 -48.88
N SER A 2 9.93 -14.79 -48.81
CA SER A 2 8.93 -14.96 -47.77
C SER A 2 9.59 -15.22 -46.40
N ALA A 3 8.90 -14.87 -45.30
CA ALA A 3 9.35 -15.12 -43.94
C ALA A 3 9.71 -16.60 -43.63
N VAL A 4 9.16 -17.53 -44.45
CA VAL A 4 9.46 -18.96 -44.37
C VAL A 4 10.84 -19.31 -44.91
N ALA A 5 11.36 -18.57 -45.92
CA ALA A 5 12.71 -18.79 -46.45
C ALA A 5 13.80 -18.30 -45.48
N ALA A 6 13.52 -17.23 -44.69
CA ALA A 6 14.44 -16.73 -43.65
C ALA A 6 14.54 -17.67 -42.42
N LEU A 7 13.60 -18.59 -42.22
CA LEU A 7 13.68 -19.61 -41.16
C LEU A 7 14.60 -20.80 -41.53
N ALA A 8 14.84 -21.06 -42.83
CA ALA A 8 15.66 -22.19 -43.31
C ALA A 8 17.19 -21.95 -43.21
N GLU A 9 17.64 -20.69 -43.05
CA GLU A 9 19.07 -20.34 -42.96
C GLU A 9 19.57 -20.17 -41.51
N ARG A 10 18.75 -20.54 -40.48
CA ARG A 10 19.23 -20.48 -39.10
C ARG A 10 20.19 -21.61 -38.80
N THR A 11 21.44 -21.25 -38.52
CA THR A 11 22.44 -22.18 -38.01
C THR A 11 21.87 -22.89 -36.79
N SER A 12 21.79 -24.22 -36.82
CA SER A 12 21.34 -25.01 -35.69
C SER A 12 22.34 -24.89 -34.54
N MET A 13 21.88 -24.53 -33.33
CA MET A 13 22.76 -24.57 -32.13
C MET A 13 23.39 -25.95 -31.91
N ARG A 14 22.89 -27.01 -32.58
CA ARG A 14 23.43 -28.36 -32.50
C ARG A 14 24.86 -28.45 -33.03
N ASP A 15 25.23 -27.62 -33.97
CA ASP A 15 26.47 -27.70 -34.70
C ASP A 15 27.56 -26.75 -34.15
N VAL A 16 27.28 -26.01 -33.07
CA VAL A 16 28.27 -25.14 -32.43
C VAL A 16 29.34 -25.96 -31.72
N ALA A 17 30.62 -25.60 -31.91
CA ALA A 17 31.76 -26.33 -31.38
C ALA A 17 32.35 -25.74 -30.08
N THR A 18 31.92 -24.53 -29.66
CA THR A 18 32.43 -23.83 -28.48
C THR A 18 31.33 -23.26 -27.63
N LEU A 19 31.56 -23.03 -26.33
CA LEU A 19 30.65 -22.40 -25.42
C LEU A 19 30.36 -20.96 -25.83
N ASP A 20 31.34 -20.20 -26.28
CA ASP A 20 31.16 -18.81 -26.73
C ASP A 20 30.24 -18.76 -27.94
N ALA A 21 30.44 -19.60 -28.93
CA ALA A 21 29.54 -19.72 -30.10
C ALA A 21 28.11 -20.14 -29.69
N LEU A 22 27.97 -21.03 -28.69
CA LEU A 22 26.66 -21.40 -28.15
C LEU A 22 25.98 -20.21 -27.49
N TYR A 23 26.72 -19.38 -26.71
CA TYR A 23 26.15 -18.21 -26.05
C TYR A 23 25.73 -17.12 -27.03
N GLU A 24 26.53 -16.88 -28.06
CA GLU A 24 26.22 -15.93 -29.13
C GLU A 24 24.97 -16.38 -29.91
N GLU A 25 24.94 -17.64 -30.30
CA GLU A 25 23.81 -18.19 -31.05
C GLU A 25 22.53 -18.24 -30.21
N ALA A 26 22.61 -18.64 -28.93
CA ALA A 26 21.51 -18.61 -28.00
C ALA A 26 20.94 -17.17 -27.82
N ALA A 27 21.83 -16.19 -27.65
CA ALA A 27 21.40 -14.78 -27.53
C ALA A 27 20.75 -14.28 -28.82
N ARG A 28 21.26 -14.65 -30.00
CA ARG A 28 20.69 -14.30 -31.31
C ARG A 28 19.24 -14.79 -31.50
N VAL A 29 18.92 -15.94 -30.94
CA VAL A 29 17.58 -16.54 -31.04
C VAL A 29 16.75 -16.34 -29.76
N GLY A 30 17.18 -15.47 -28.84
CA GLY A 30 16.40 -15.04 -27.67
C GLY A 30 16.52 -15.97 -26.45
N PHE A 31 17.49 -16.89 -26.42
CA PHE A 31 17.76 -17.71 -25.23
C PHE A 31 18.87 -17.10 -24.37
N THR A 32 18.74 -17.31 -23.07
CA THR A 32 19.74 -16.95 -22.08
C THR A 32 20.16 -18.20 -21.30
N PRO A 33 21.45 -18.65 -21.37
CA PRO A 33 21.86 -19.84 -20.65
C PRO A 33 21.68 -19.73 -19.14
N GLY A 34 20.96 -20.68 -18.52
CA GLY A 34 20.62 -20.66 -17.09
C GLY A 34 21.84 -20.88 -16.17
N TRP A 35 22.90 -21.52 -16.66
CA TRP A 35 24.12 -21.87 -15.92
C TRP A 35 25.19 -20.76 -15.90
N VAL A 36 25.02 -19.70 -16.70
CA VAL A 36 26.00 -18.58 -16.73
C VAL A 36 25.80 -17.69 -15.51
N PRO A 37 26.85 -17.38 -14.73
CA PRO A 37 26.78 -16.46 -13.60
C PRO A 37 26.25 -15.08 -14.01
N ARG A 38 25.36 -14.52 -13.22
CA ARG A 38 24.73 -13.22 -13.47
C ARG A 38 24.93 -12.29 -12.30
N LYS A 39 24.94 -10.97 -12.55
CA LYS A 39 24.93 -9.95 -11.51
C LYS A 39 23.70 -10.07 -10.61
N LYS A 40 22.54 -10.41 -11.18
CA LYS A 40 21.31 -10.76 -10.45
C LYS A 40 21.02 -12.24 -10.69
N PRO A 41 21.26 -13.14 -9.72
CA PRO A 41 20.94 -14.56 -9.85
C PRO A 41 19.45 -14.77 -10.11
N ILE A 42 19.09 -15.84 -10.81
CA ILE A 42 17.67 -16.22 -11.02
C ILE A 42 17.03 -16.67 -9.70
N LEU A 43 17.79 -17.39 -8.87
CA LEU A 43 17.35 -17.88 -7.55
C LEU A 43 18.22 -17.28 -6.45
N TRP A 44 17.60 -16.89 -5.35
CA TRP A 44 18.25 -16.33 -4.18
C TRP A 44 18.17 -17.32 -3.01
N ALA A 45 19.21 -17.36 -2.19
CA ALA A 45 19.22 -18.21 -0.98
C ALA A 45 18.22 -17.75 0.08
N GLU A 46 18.01 -16.44 0.20
CA GLU A 46 17.03 -15.82 1.09
C GLU A 46 16.23 -14.74 0.36
N PRO A 47 15.01 -14.41 0.82
CA PRO A 47 14.25 -13.29 0.31
C PRO A 47 15.05 -11.98 0.39
N LYS A 48 14.98 -11.16 -0.64
CA LYS A 48 15.70 -9.89 -0.73
C LYS A 48 14.81 -8.80 -1.30
N SER A 49 14.59 -7.75 -0.52
CA SER A 49 13.92 -6.54 -0.99
C SER A 49 14.93 -5.54 -1.55
N GLU A 50 14.56 -4.86 -2.64
CA GLU A 50 15.26 -3.66 -3.13
C GLU A 50 14.76 -2.39 -2.42
N PHE A 51 13.61 -2.48 -1.73
CA PHE A 51 13.03 -1.40 -0.92
C PHE A 51 13.73 -1.32 0.43
N VAL A 52 13.74 -0.13 1.00
CA VAL A 52 14.41 0.13 2.28
C VAL A 52 13.41 0.62 3.32
N PRO A 53 13.66 0.39 4.63
CA PRO A 53 12.89 1.02 5.68
C PRO A 53 12.85 2.55 5.51
N ALA A 54 11.67 3.14 5.63
CA ALA A 54 11.48 4.58 5.46
C ALA A 54 10.39 5.10 6.40
N HIS A 55 10.38 6.40 6.65
CA HIS A 55 9.47 7.10 7.54
C HIS A 55 9.09 8.45 6.94
N TRP A 56 7.80 8.77 6.96
CA TRP A 56 7.24 10.04 6.51
C TRP A 56 6.50 10.68 7.68
N ARG A 57 6.91 11.89 8.05
CA ARG A 57 6.30 12.63 9.15
C ARG A 57 5.03 13.32 8.66
N TRP A 58 3.96 13.13 9.39
CA TRP A 58 2.68 13.77 9.12
C TRP A 58 2.77 15.30 9.13
N GLN A 59 3.55 15.85 10.05
CA GLN A 59 3.73 17.31 10.15
C GLN A 59 4.27 17.93 8.85
N ASP A 60 5.22 17.26 8.20
CA ASP A 60 5.79 17.72 6.93
C ASP A 60 4.77 17.55 5.79
N ALA A 61 4.05 16.44 5.78
CA ALA A 61 3.02 16.17 4.79
C ALA A 61 1.85 17.15 4.90
N ARG A 62 1.37 17.41 6.12
CA ARG A 62 0.31 18.40 6.36
C ARG A 62 0.70 19.79 5.86
N ALA A 63 1.89 20.26 6.23
CA ALA A 63 2.39 21.57 5.76
C ALA A 63 2.46 21.64 4.23
N GLY A 64 2.88 20.54 3.57
CA GLY A 64 2.92 20.43 2.11
C GLY A 64 1.52 20.44 1.49
N LEU A 65 0.56 19.72 2.07
CA LEU A 65 -0.83 19.69 1.61
C LEU A 65 -1.52 21.05 1.80
N ASP A 66 -1.30 21.73 2.93
CA ASP A 66 -1.82 23.07 3.19
C ASP A 66 -1.26 24.08 2.17
N ALA A 67 0.02 23.97 1.83
CA ALA A 67 0.62 24.78 0.76
C ALA A 67 -0.02 24.46 -0.59
N ALA A 68 -0.19 23.18 -0.93
CA ALA A 68 -0.86 22.77 -2.15
C ALA A 68 -2.31 23.28 -2.23
N GLY A 69 -3.03 23.28 -1.10
CA GLY A 69 -4.38 23.83 -0.98
C GLY A 69 -4.49 25.29 -1.39
N ARG A 70 -3.45 26.09 -1.14
CA ARG A 70 -3.39 27.50 -1.54
C ARG A 70 -2.93 27.72 -2.98
N LEU A 71 -2.16 26.80 -3.53
CA LEU A 71 -1.45 26.96 -4.81
C LEU A 71 -2.12 26.23 -5.98
N ILE A 72 -2.86 25.17 -5.71
CA ILE A 72 -3.39 24.26 -6.71
C ILE A 72 -4.91 24.09 -6.48
N ASP A 73 -5.68 24.31 -7.52
CA ASP A 73 -7.11 24.03 -7.53
C ASP A 73 -7.42 22.63 -8.13
N VAL A 74 -8.68 22.21 -8.06
CA VAL A 74 -9.14 20.90 -8.55
C VAL A 74 -9.05 20.73 -10.07
N SER A 75 -8.82 21.82 -10.84
CA SER A 75 -8.63 21.72 -12.29
C SER A 75 -7.23 21.23 -12.64
N LEU A 76 -6.25 21.53 -11.80
CA LEU A 76 -4.86 21.09 -11.98
C LEU A 76 -4.60 19.74 -11.30
N ALA A 77 -5.18 19.52 -10.14
CA ALA A 77 -5.05 18.27 -9.42
C ALA A 77 -6.44 17.79 -8.98
N GLU A 78 -6.91 16.69 -9.52
CA GLU A 78 -8.17 16.06 -9.13
C GLU A 78 -8.29 15.95 -7.59
N ARG A 79 -7.19 15.63 -6.95
CA ARG A 79 -6.98 15.59 -5.50
C ARG A 79 -5.54 15.98 -5.18
N ARG A 80 -5.36 16.73 -4.11
CA ARG A 80 -4.01 17.05 -3.65
C ARG A 80 -3.49 15.87 -2.84
N ASN A 81 -2.46 15.21 -3.36
CA ASN A 81 -1.84 14.09 -2.69
C ASN A 81 -0.31 14.21 -2.66
N LEU A 82 0.30 13.67 -1.61
CA LEU A 82 1.74 13.53 -1.46
C LEU A 82 2.05 12.03 -1.35
N VAL A 83 2.56 11.48 -2.45
CA VAL A 83 2.88 10.04 -2.54
C VAL A 83 4.13 9.73 -1.71
N MET A 84 4.04 8.70 -0.89
CA MET A 84 5.13 8.18 -0.04
C MET A 84 6.06 7.29 -0.85
N ARG A 85 6.81 7.90 -1.77
CA ARG A 85 7.78 7.19 -2.59
C ARG A 85 8.93 6.67 -1.74
N ASN A 86 9.23 5.38 -1.82
CA ASN A 86 10.36 4.79 -1.12
C ASN A 86 11.68 5.42 -1.62
N PRO A 87 12.64 5.74 -0.76
CA PRO A 87 13.92 6.34 -1.15
C PRO A 87 14.89 5.33 -1.81
N ALA A 88 14.49 4.09 -2.01
CA ALA A 88 15.29 3.08 -2.69
C ALA A 88 15.59 3.48 -4.15
N PRO A 89 16.81 3.21 -4.67
CA PRO A 89 17.12 3.43 -6.07
C PRO A 89 16.16 2.67 -7.00
N GLY A 90 15.56 3.36 -7.95
CA GLY A 90 14.62 2.76 -8.92
C GLY A 90 13.17 2.70 -8.48
N ALA A 91 12.82 3.13 -7.26
CA ALA A 91 11.43 3.37 -6.90
C ALA A 91 10.93 4.63 -7.61
N ASN A 92 9.82 4.53 -8.33
CA ASN A 92 9.21 5.65 -9.04
C ASN A 92 8.14 6.35 -8.19
N PHE A 93 7.14 5.59 -7.74
CA PHE A 93 6.05 6.04 -6.85
C PHE A 93 5.75 5.04 -5.74
N GLU A 94 6.30 3.85 -5.79
CA GLU A 94 5.98 2.75 -4.89
C GLU A 94 6.47 3.03 -3.46
N THR A 95 5.65 2.72 -2.47
CA THR A 95 6.05 2.69 -1.05
C THR A 95 6.73 1.37 -0.71
N THR A 96 6.23 0.26 -1.28
CA THR A 96 6.84 -1.07 -1.30
C THR A 96 6.67 -1.68 -2.69
N ARG A 97 7.17 -2.90 -2.92
CA ARG A 97 7.06 -3.56 -4.22
C ARG A 97 5.61 -3.68 -4.74
N THR A 98 4.65 -3.84 -3.85
CA THR A 98 3.25 -4.18 -4.16
C THR A 98 2.25 -3.10 -3.75
N LEU A 99 2.68 -2.16 -2.90
CA LEU A 99 1.80 -1.16 -2.28
C LEU A 99 2.33 0.25 -2.47
N VAL A 100 1.41 1.20 -2.63
CA VAL A 100 1.68 2.63 -2.59
C VAL A 100 0.78 3.30 -1.56
N CYS A 101 1.32 4.27 -0.86
CA CYS A 101 0.57 5.12 0.07
C CYS A 101 0.77 6.60 -0.24
N ALA A 102 -0.21 7.40 0.14
CA ALA A 102 -0.18 8.85 0.02
C ALA A 102 -0.94 9.51 1.17
N TYR A 103 -0.56 10.72 1.53
CA TYR A 103 -1.46 11.61 2.24
C TYR A 103 -2.23 12.45 1.25
N GLN A 104 -3.52 12.62 1.50
CA GLN A 104 -4.41 13.41 0.64
C GLN A 104 -5.17 14.47 1.42
N MET A 105 -5.60 15.50 0.69
CA MET A 105 -6.42 16.58 1.22
C MET A 105 -7.51 16.98 0.22
N ILE A 106 -8.67 17.35 0.77
CA ILE A 106 -9.77 18.00 0.06
C ILE A 106 -10.21 19.24 0.83
N LEU A 107 -10.54 20.31 0.11
CA LEU A 107 -11.04 21.55 0.70
C LEU A 107 -12.56 21.59 0.74
N PRO A 108 -13.15 22.43 1.62
CA PRO A 108 -14.59 22.65 1.66
C PRO A 108 -15.20 22.99 0.30
N GLY A 109 -16.32 22.33 -0.04
CA GLY A 109 -17.03 22.52 -1.30
C GLY A 109 -16.41 21.82 -2.52
N GLU A 110 -15.25 21.19 -2.38
CA GLU A 110 -14.64 20.46 -3.49
C GLU A 110 -15.28 19.07 -3.68
N GLN A 111 -15.30 18.63 -4.93
CA GLN A 111 -15.73 17.29 -5.31
C GLN A 111 -14.79 16.73 -6.39
N ALA A 112 -14.14 15.61 -6.07
CA ALA A 112 -13.33 14.86 -7.03
C ALA A 112 -14.23 14.10 -8.02
N PRO A 113 -13.90 14.08 -9.33
CA PRO A 113 -14.62 13.28 -10.30
C PRO A 113 -14.65 11.81 -9.91
N SER A 114 -15.76 11.14 -10.23
CA SER A 114 -15.89 9.70 -10.02
C SER A 114 -15.13 8.93 -11.09
N HIS A 115 -14.47 7.86 -10.66
CA HIS A 115 -13.74 6.95 -11.53
C HIS A 115 -13.75 5.54 -10.96
N ARG A 116 -13.23 4.59 -11.69
CA ARG A 116 -12.92 3.25 -11.22
C ARG A 116 -11.59 2.75 -11.77
N HIS A 117 -10.95 1.86 -11.06
CA HIS A 117 -9.68 1.24 -11.45
C HIS A 117 -9.58 -0.20 -10.97
N ALA A 118 -8.64 -0.96 -11.55
CA ALA A 118 -8.43 -2.36 -11.20
C ALA A 118 -7.89 -2.52 -9.78
N SER A 119 -7.03 -1.60 -9.34
CA SER A 119 -6.44 -1.62 -8.00
C SER A 119 -7.49 -1.39 -6.91
N HIS A 120 -7.25 -1.99 -5.75
CA HIS A 120 -7.99 -1.72 -4.52
C HIS A 120 -7.43 -0.48 -3.83
N ALA A 121 -8.29 0.25 -3.12
CA ALA A 121 -7.91 1.42 -2.33
C ALA A 121 -8.60 1.42 -0.97
N LEU A 122 -7.92 2.02 0.00
CA LEU A 122 -8.48 2.29 1.33
C LEU A 122 -8.10 3.69 1.79
N ARG A 123 -8.85 4.21 2.75
CA ARG A 123 -8.57 5.50 3.40
C ARG A 123 -8.65 5.36 4.89
N VAL A 124 -7.65 5.88 5.60
CA VAL A 124 -7.70 6.09 7.04
C VAL A 124 -7.79 7.59 7.29
N ILE A 125 -8.87 8.02 7.92
CA ILE A 125 -9.17 9.44 8.08
C ILE A 125 -8.38 10.02 9.24
N ILE A 126 -7.44 10.93 8.94
CA ILE A 126 -6.58 11.56 9.95
C ILE A 126 -7.27 12.75 10.58
N ASP A 127 -7.87 13.61 9.75
CA ASP A 127 -8.60 14.79 10.17
C ASP A 127 -9.72 15.06 9.17
N GLY A 128 -10.96 14.81 9.56
CA GLY A 128 -12.08 14.90 8.64
C GLY A 128 -13.38 15.08 9.38
N LYS A 129 -14.20 16.04 8.90
CA LYS A 129 -15.56 16.25 9.36
C LYS A 129 -16.34 16.89 8.22
N GLY A 130 -17.35 16.16 7.72
CA GLY A 130 -18.14 16.59 6.58
C GLY A 130 -17.56 16.18 5.22
N SER A 131 -16.37 15.56 5.18
CA SER A 131 -15.92 14.87 3.98
C SER A 131 -16.64 13.54 3.82
N PHE A 132 -16.72 13.05 2.57
CA PHE A 132 -17.38 11.81 2.24
C PHE A 132 -16.73 11.08 1.08
N SER A 133 -16.92 9.77 1.03
CA SER A 133 -16.63 8.94 -0.12
C SER A 133 -17.94 8.41 -0.71
N THR A 134 -17.98 8.25 -2.02
CA THR A 134 -19.05 7.54 -2.72
C THR A 134 -18.49 6.26 -3.30
N VAL A 135 -19.16 5.13 -3.07
CA VAL A 135 -18.81 3.82 -3.64
C VAL A 135 -20.07 3.20 -4.21
N ASN A 136 -20.11 2.96 -5.52
CA ASN A 136 -21.26 2.39 -6.24
C ASN A 136 -22.61 3.05 -5.87
N GLY A 137 -22.63 4.40 -5.82
CA GLY A 137 -23.83 5.19 -5.49
C GLY A 137 -24.12 5.36 -3.99
N GLU A 138 -23.39 4.70 -3.10
CA GLU A 138 -23.48 4.89 -1.66
C GLU A 138 -22.57 6.04 -1.19
N LYS A 139 -23.15 7.08 -0.59
CA LYS A 139 -22.41 8.15 0.07
C LYS A 139 -22.15 7.78 1.52
N MET A 140 -20.88 7.70 1.91
CA MET A 140 -20.43 7.38 3.26
C MET A 140 -19.67 8.56 3.87
N PRO A 141 -19.97 8.99 5.10
CA PRO A 141 -19.15 9.98 5.80
C PRO A 141 -17.72 9.46 6.03
N MET A 142 -16.77 10.38 6.03
CA MET A 142 -15.37 10.15 6.36
C MET A 142 -15.05 10.92 7.64
N GLU A 143 -15.27 10.28 8.81
CA GLU A 143 -15.00 10.88 10.11
C GLU A 143 -13.59 10.51 10.61
N THR A 144 -12.98 11.39 11.42
CA THR A 144 -11.65 11.15 11.99
C THR A 144 -11.56 9.80 12.72
N GLY A 145 -10.59 8.99 12.33
CA GLY A 145 -10.35 7.64 12.84
C GLY A 145 -11.13 6.52 12.14
N ASP A 146 -11.98 6.84 11.16
CA ASP A 146 -12.63 5.85 10.32
C ASP A 146 -11.65 5.24 9.30
N VAL A 147 -11.94 4.02 8.88
CA VAL A 147 -11.32 3.37 7.73
C VAL A 147 -12.39 3.12 6.67
N VAL A 148 -12.15 3.61 5.46
CA VAL A 148 -13.09 3.50 4.33
C VAL A 148 -12.42 2.73 3.19
N LEU A 149 -13.12 1.72 2.66
CA LEU A 149 -12.64 0.86 1.59
C LEU A 149 -13.22 1.30 0.25
N THR A 150 -12.43 1.15 -0.79
CA THR A 150 -12.85 1.22 -2.19
C THR A 150 -12.29 0.01 -2.91
N PRO A 151 -13.03 -1.09 -2.97
CA PRO A 151 -12.61 -2.28 -3.71
C PRO A 151 -12.38 -1.95 -5.19
N GLY A 152 -11.49 -2.70 -5.83
CA GLY A 152 -11.24 -2.57 -7.26
C GLY A 152 -12.52 -2.68 -8.09
N TRP A 153 -12.58 -1.97 -9.21
CA TRP A 153 -13.72 -1.91 -10.14
C TRP A 153 -14.98 -1.21 -9.63
N CYS A 154 -15.04 -0.80 -8.35
CA CYS A 154 -16.15 0.00 -7.84
C CYS A 154 -16.04 1.45 -8.34
N TRP A 155 -17.15 1.99 -8.87
CA TRP A 155 -17.25 3.43 -9.11
C TRP A 155 -17.15 4.19 -7.79
N HIS A 156 -16.24 5.14 -7.72
CA HIS A 156 -16.04 5.92 -6.50
C HIS A 156 -15.63 7.36 -6.78
N GLY A 157 -15.87 8.20 -5.81
CA GLY A 157 -15.51 9.61 -5.80
C GLY A 157 -15.46 10.15 -4.38
N HIS A 158 -15.04 11.39 -4.22
CA HIS A 158 -14.94 12.05 -2.91
C HIS A 158 -15.50 13.46 -3.01
N GLY A 159 -16.03 13.95 -1.90
CA GLY A 159 -16.48 15.33 -1.78
C GLY A 159 -16.41 15.81 -0.36
N HIS A 160 -16.64 17.10 -0.16
CA HIS A 160 -16.54 17.74 1.13
C HIS A 160 -17.62 18.78 1.34
N ASP A 161 -18.55 18.47 2.26
CA ASP A 161 -19.67 19.35 2.66
C ASP A 161 -19.37 20.13 3.96
N GLY A 162 -18.18 19.93 4.55
CA GLY A 162 -17.76 20.59 5.79
C GLY A 162 -17.17 21.98 5.59
N SER A 163 -16.65 22.58 6.67
CA SER A 163 -16.11 23.94 6.69
C SER A 163 -14.59 24.01 6.82
N GLU A 164 -13.94 22.93 7.20
CA GLU A 164 -12.48 22.85 7.40
C GLU A 164 -11.86 21.82 6.45
N PRO A 165 -10.59 21.96 6.03
CA PRO A 165 -9.94 20.96 5.20
C PRO A 165 -9.98 19.56 5.82
N ALA A 166 -10.16 18.53 4.98
CA ALA A 166 -10.11 17.14 5.42
C ALA A 166 -8.87 16.43 4.86
N TYR A 167 -8.27 15.57 5.69
CA TYR A 167 -7.01 14.86 5.40
C TYR A 167 -7.14 13.38 5.70
N TRP A 168 -6.55 12.56 4.86
CA TRP A 168 -6.52 11.12 5.08
C TRP A 168 -5.24 10.48 4.52
N PHE A 169 -4.93 9.30 5.04
CA PHE A 169 -3.98 8.38 4.47
C PHE A 169 -4.68 7.52 3.41
N ASP A 170 -4.09 7.39 2.25
CA ASP A 170 -4.51 6.49 1.18
C ASP A 170 -3.53 5.32 1.06
N GLY A 171 -4.06 4.10 0.90
CA GLY A 171 -3.28 2.90 0.62
C GLY A 171 -3.87 2.16 -0.58
N LEU A 172 -3.04 1.76 -1.54
CA LEU A 172 -3.46 1.08 -2.76
C LEU A 172 -2.47 -0.01 -3.17
N ASP A 173 -2.95 -1.02 -3.90
CA ASP A 173 -2.12 -2.04 -4.54
C ASP A 173 -1.79 -1.71 -6.02
N VAL A 174 -1.76 -0.42 -6.37
CA VAL A 174 -1.38 0.05 -7.72
C VAL A 174 -0.05 -0.54 -8.20
N PRO A 175 1.03 -0.59 -7.39
CA PRO A 175 2.27 -1.24 -7.82
C PRO A 175 2.10 -2.72 -8.19
N LEU A 176 1.24 -3.45 -7.48
CA LEU A 176 0.92 -4.84 -7.80
C LEU A 176 0.21 -4.95 -9.15
N THR A 177 -0.78 -4.08 -9.41
CA THR A 177 -1.50 -4.09 -10.69
C THR A 177 -0.59 -3.67 -11.86
N HIS A 178 0.41 -2.81 -11.64
CA HIS A 178 1.46 -2.53 -12.63
C HIS A 178 2.37 -3.74 -12.85
N LEU A 179 2.81 -4.40 -11.77
CA LEU A 179 3.70 -5.56 -11.84
C LEU A 179 3.07 -6.74 -12.60
N LEU A 180 1.77 -6.97 -12.41
CA LEU A 180 1.01 -8.05 -13.05
C LEU A 180 0.34 -7.63 -14.36
N GLU A 181 0.42 -6.34 -14.73
CA GLU A 181 -0.10 -5.73 -15.96
C GLU A 181 -1.63 -5.61 -16.12
N PRO A 182 -2.53 -5.93 -15.13
CA PRO A 182 -3.97 -5.75 -15.29
C PRO A 182 -4.44 -4.31 -14.96
N MET A 183 -3.57 -3.31 -14.99
CA MET A 183 -3.93 -1.93 -14.69
C MET A 183 -5.01 -1.43 -15.65
N PHE A 184 -6.07 -0.89 -15.08
CA PHE A 184 -7.18 -0.29 -15.78
C PHE A 184 -7.67 0.93 -15.01
N TYR A 185 -7.95 2.02 -15.70
CA TYR A 185 -8.54 3.24 -15.16
C TYR A 185 -9.61 3.76 -16.09
N GLN A 186 -10.76 4.15 -15.53
CA GLN A 186 -11.89 4.69 -16.28
C GLN A 186 -12.54 5.83 -15.52
N GLU A 187 -12.68 6.98 -16.18
CA GLU A 187 -13.47 8.11 -15.69
C GLU A 187 -14.96 7.82 -15.85
N HIS A 188 -15.77 8.33 -14.92
CA HIS A 188 -17.23 8.19 -15.01
C HIS A 188 -17.76 9.06 -16.17
N PRO A 189 -18.62 8.52 -17.06
CA PRO A 189 -19.14 9.26 -18.22
C PRO A 189 -19.79 10.59 -17.85
N ASP A 190 -20.50 10.66 -16.74
CA ASP A 190 -21.18 11.85 -16.24
C ASP A 190 -20.28 12.69 -15.30
N LYS A 191 -18.98 12.47 -15.28
CA LYS A 191 -18.00 13.08 -14.37
C LYS A 191 -18.22 12.72 -12.90
N HIS A 192 -19.47 12.72 -12.41
CA HIS A 192 -19.82 12.36 -11.04
C HIS A 192 -20.87 11.26 -11.06
N ALA A 193 -20.60 10.13 -10.39
CA ALA A 193 -21.57 9.07 -10.20
C ALA A 193 -22.73 9.58 -9.35
N LYS A 194 -23.95 9.20 -9.74
CA LYS A 194 -25.15 9.55 -9.00
C LYS A 194 -25.08 8.97 -7.58
N ILE A 195 -25.37 9.82 -6.59
CA ILE A 195 -25.58 9.37 -5.21
C ILE A 195 -27.00 8.82 -5.12
N GLU A 196 -27.14 7.53 -4.84
CA GLU A 196 -28.43 6.86 -4.72
C GLU A 196 -28.93 6.89 -3.28
N ARG A 197 -28.02 6.75 -2.32
CA ARG A 197 -28.34 6.76 -0.90
C ARG A 197 -27.18 7.21 -0.03
N VAL A 198 -27.49 7.72 1.17
CA VAL A 198 -26.52 8.00 2.23
C VAL A 198 -26.53 6.82 3.20
N VAL A 199 -25.35 6.24 3.45
CA VAL A 199 -25.22 5.04 4.28
C VAL A 199 -24.25 5.32 5.41
N MET A 200 -24.73 5.17 6.65
CA MET A 200 -23.90 5.35 7.85
C MET A 200 -23.21 4.06 8.25
N ASP A 201 -23.86 2.92 8.01
CA ASP A 201 -23.38 1.56 8.32
C ASP A 201 -23.19 0.78 7.01
N SER A 202 -22.07 1.03 6.34
CA SER A 202 -21.70 0.38 5.09
C SER A 202 -20.65 -0.71 5.36
N PRO A 203 -20.66 -1.86 4.65
CA PRO A 203 -19.61 -2.86 4.73
C PRO A 203 -18.23 -2.33 4.31
N PHE A 204 -18.21 -1.18 3.63
CA PHE A 204 -16.98 -0.51 3.21
C PHE A 204 -16.49 0.55 4.21
N ARG A 205 -17.14 0.68 5.38
CA ARG A 205 -16.76 1.66 6.40
C ARG A 205 -16.61 1.01 7.77
N PHE A 206 -15.43 1.11 8.34
CA PHE A 206 -15.15 0.77 9.74
C PHE A 206 -15.07 2.06 10.54
N THR A 207 -16.05 2.29 11.40
CA THR A 207 -16.06 3.50 12.22
C THR A 207 -15.04 3.39 13.36
N ARG A 208 -14.48 4.53 13.78
CA ARG A 208 -13.59 4.60 14.96
C ARG A 208 -14.19 3.90 16.18
N VAL A 209 -15.50 4.04 16.39
CA VAL A 209 -16.19 3.42 17.53
C VAL A 209 -16.22 1.91 17.40
N ALA A 210 -16.49 1.36 16.21
CA ALA A 210 -16.48 -0.08 15.97
C ALA A 210 -15.06 -0.67 16.11
N ILE A 211 -14.06 0.05 15.63
CA ILE A 211 -12.64 -0.31 15.76
C ILE A 211 -12.25 -0.36 17.26
N ALA A 212 -12.58 0.70 18.03
CA ALA A 212 -12.27 0.77 19.46
C ALA A 212 -12.90 -0.40 20.24
N ARG A 213 -14.20 -0.67 19.99
CA ARG A 213 -14.89 -1.80 20.60
C ARG A 213 -14.25 -3.13 20.25
N GLY A 214 -13.90 -3.36 18.98
CA GLY A 214 -13.22 -4.59 18.57
C GLY A 214 -11.86 -4.78 19.26
N LEU A 215 -11.11 -3.69 19.45
CA LEU A 215 -9.84 -3.71 20.18
C LEU A 215 -10.01 -3.96 21.68
N ASP A 216 -11.11 -3.51 22.30
CA ASP A 216 -11.42 -3.78 23.72
C ASP A 216 -11.74 -5.27 23.95
N GLU A 217 -12.29 -5.94 22.95
CA GLU A 217 -12.60 -7.37 22.97
C GLU A 217 -11.39 -8.25 22.55
N ALA A 218 -10.41 -7.66 21.83
CA ALA A 218 -9.26 -8.39 21.32
C ALA A 218 -8.28 -8.78 22.43
N LYS A 219 -7.69 -9.96 22.31
CA LYS A 219 -6.63 -10.43 23.20
C LYS A 219 -5.26 -10.04 22.62
N SER A 220 -4.32 -9.78 23.51
CA SER A 220 -2.91 -9.66 23.13
C SER A 220 -2.40 -10.98 22.57
N ASP A 221 -1.48 -10.89 21.62
CA ASP A 221 -0.77 -12.04 21.10
C ASP A 221 0.07 -12.69 22.21
N PRO A 222 -0.15 -13.98 22.54
CA PRO A 222 0.59 -14.67 23.61
C PRO A 222 2.09 -14.80 23.30
N GLU A 223 2.48 -14.74 22.05
CA GLU A 223 3.88 -14.77 21.62
C GLU A 223 4.55 -13.39 21.68
N GLY A 224 3.78 -12.32 21.86
CA GLY A 224 4.27 -10.96 22.06
C GLY A 224 4.74 -10.24 20.79
N PHE A 225 4.38 -10.72 19.61
CA PHE A 225 4.66 -10.02 18.36
C PHE A 225 3.74 -8.83 18.15
N HIS A 226 2.55 -8.87 18.77
CA HIS A 226 1.50 -7.86 18.63
C HIS A 226 0.81 -7.61 19.98
N GLY A 227 0.27 -6.39 20.14
CA GLY A 227 -0.74 -6.10 21.15
C GLY A 227 -2.13 -6.63 20.76
N PRO A 228 -3.20 -6.24 21.48
CA PRO A 228 -4.56 -6.47 21.03
C PRO A 228 -4.75 -5.95 19.62
N ARG A 229 -5.17 -6.81 18.69
CA ARG A 229 -5.25 -6.53 17.25
C ARG A 229 -6.53 -7.09 16.67
N ILE A 230 -7.14 -6.31 15.77
CA ILE A 230 -8.27 -6.73 14.95
C ILE A 230 -7.91 -6.65 13.47
N THR A 231 -8.48 -7.54 12.67
CA THR A 231 -8.45 -7.46 11.22
C THR A 231 -9.71 -6.76 10.75
N LEU A 232 -9.54 -5.70 9.98
CA LEU A 232 -10.64 -5.05 9.28
C LEU A 232 -10.92 -5.90 8.04
N ALA A 233 -12.04 -6.61 8.03
CA ALA A 233 -12.35 -7.61 7.01
C ALA A 233 -12.28 -7.02 5.60
N SER A 234 -11.51 -7.63 4.75
CA SER A 234 -11.26 -7.17 3.37
C SER A 234 -11.53 -8.28 2.36
N HIS A 235 -12.66 -8.98 2.48
CA HIS A 235 -13.07 -9.99 1.48
C HIS A 235 -13.09 -9.41 0.07
N ASP A 236 -13.38 -8.12 -0.04
CA ASP A 236 -13.44 -7.39 -1.31
C ASP A 236 -12.08 -6.85 -1.78
N MET A 237 -11.02 -7.02 -0.98
CA MET A 237 -9.64 -6.59 -1.30
C MET A 237 -8.64 -7.72 -1.05
N PRO A 238 -8.75 -8.84 -1.78
CA PRO A 238 -8.02 -10.08 -1.47
C PRO A 238 -6.49 -9.97 -1.43
N PRO A 239 -5.81 -9.05 -2.15
CA PRO A 239 -4.35 -8.95 -2.06
C PRO A 239 -3.83 -8.30 -0.77
N MET A 240 -4.70 -7.60 -0.02
CA MET A 240 -4.30 -6.77 1.11
C MET A 240 -4.99 -7.20 2.41
N ALA A 241 -4.25 -7.13 3.53
CA ALA A 241 -4.85 -7.19 4.87
C ALA A 241 -4.68 -5.84 5.56
N LEU A 242 -5.71 -5.48 6.31
CA LEU A 242 -5.83 -4.26 7.09
C LEU A 242 -6.00 -4.64 8.54
N THR A 243 -5.13 -4.15 9.41
CA THR A 243 -5.28 -4.41 10.85
C THR A 243 -5.18 -3.12 11.64
N MET A 244 -5.85 -3.11 12.79
CA MET A 244 -5.67 -2.10 13.80
C MET A 244 -5.15 -2.77 15.06
N GLU A 245 -4.09 -2.21 15.66
CA GLU A 245 -3.40 -2.76 16.82
C GLU A 245 -3.25 -1.69 17.89
N ARG A 246 -3.43 -2.07 19.16
CA ARG A 246 -3.22 -1.21 20.32
C ARG A 246 -1.96 -1.65 21.08
N LEU A 247 -1.09 -0.69 21.39
CA LEU A 247 0.09 -0.90 22.20
C LEU A 247 0.00 -0.02 23.46
N ALA A 248 -0.08 -0.62 24.64
CA ALA A 248 -0.04 0.13 25.89
C ALA A 248 1.35 0.78 26.09
N ALA A 249 1.39 1.89 26.81
CA ALA A 249 2.62 2.59 27.13
C ALA A 249 3.70 1.64 27.72
N GLY A 250 4.91 1.72 27.20
CA GLY A 250 6.03 0.86 27.60
C GLY A 250 6.05 -0.54 26.94
N THR A 251 5.00 -0.94 26.23
CA THR A 251 5.00 -2.22 25.49
C THR A 251 6.14 -2.25 24.48
N LYS A 252 6.86 -3.38 24.48
CA LYS A 252 7.84 -3.71 23.45
C LYS A 252 7.43 -5.03 22.78
N THR A 253 7.23 -5.02 21.46
CA THR A 253 6.93 -6.23 20.70
C THR A 253 8.18 -7.08 20.49
N ARG A 254 8.01 -8.39 20.30
CA ARG A 254 9.12 -9.28 19.92
C ARG A 254 9.57 -8.98 18.48
N ARG A 255 10.86 -9.06 18.28
CA ARG A 255 11.49 -8.86 16.98
C ARG A 255 11.22 -10.03 16.05
N HIS A 256 10.77 -9.75 14.84
CA HIS A 256 10.44 -10.75 13.83
C HIS A 256 10.63 -10.20 12.42
N ARG A 257 10.54 -11.08 11.43
CA ARG A 257 10.48 -10.71 10.01
C ARG A 257 9.50 -11.63 9.27
N SER A 258 8.95 -11.15 8.18
CA SER A 258 8.17 -11.96 7.25
C SER A 258 8.48 -11.59 5.80
N THR A 259 8.04 -12.43 4.87
CA THR A 259 8.15 -12.11 3.44
C THR A 259 7.15 -11.06 2.98
N ALA A 260 6.15 -10.70 3.81
CA ALA A 260 5.21 -9.64 3.51
C ALA A 260 5.84 -8.25 3.70
N ASN A 261 5.37 -7.28 2.90
CA ASN A 261 5.58 -5.86 3.15
C ASN A 261 4.55 -5.39 4.18
N SER A 262 4.96 -4.50 5.07
CA SER A 262 4.05 -3.88 6.04
C SER A 262 4.26 -2.37 6.09
N ILE A 263 3.16 -1.62 5.97
CA ILE A 263 3.12 -0.17 6.08
C ILE A 263 2.29 0.17 7.31
N PHE A 264 2.81 1.01 8.18
CA PHE A 264 2.21 1.38 9.44
C PHE A 264 1.85 2.86 9.43
N LEU A 265 0.61 3.18 9.77
CA LEU A 265 0.15 4.53 10.09
C LEU A 265 -0.11 4.62 11.59
N VAL A 266 0.48 5.59 12.25
CA VAL A 266 0.22 5.88 13.66
C VAL A 266 -1.11 6.64 13.77
N THR A 267 -2.16 5.98 14.18
CA THR A 267 -3.47 6.64 14.34
C THR A 267 -3.60 7.36 15.68
N GLU A 268 -2.90 6.88 16.72
CA GLU A 268 -2.84 7.52 18.05
C GLU A 268 -1.49 7.24 18.73
N GLY A 269 -1.05 8.17 19.57
CA GLY A 269 0.09 7.99 20.47
C GLY A 269 1.46 8.26 19.86
N THR A 270 2.50 7.78 20.54
CA THR A 270 3.91 7.97 20.19
C THR A 270 4.73 6.73 20.51
N GLY A 271 5.85 6.55 19.83
CA GLY A 271 6.77 5.45 20.11
C GLY A 271 7.97 5.41 19.18
N GLU A 272 8.60 4.24 19.14
CA GLU A 272 9.74 3.96 18.29
C GLU A 272 9.57 2.61 17.60
N SER A 273 10.12 2.47 16.40
CA SER A 273 10.27 1.18 15.71
C SER A 273 11.70 0.99 15.25
N THR A 274 12.24 -0.21 15.50
CA THR A 274 13.49 -0.64 14.88
C THR A 274 13.15 -1.53 13.69
N ILE A 275 13.56 -1.12 12.50
CA ILE A 275 13.29 -1.82 11.23
C ILE A 275 14.61 -2.04 10.51
N GLY A 276 15.06 -3.29 10.44
CA GLY A 276 16.42 -3.62 10.02
C GLY A 276 17.45 -3.03 10.97
N ASP A 277 18.27 -2.12 10.44
CA ASP A 277 19.30 -1.35 11.16
C ASP A 277 18.86 0.09 11.49
N ARG A 278 17.65 0.48 11.09
CA ARG A 278 17.12 1.84 11.26
C ARG A 278 16.18 1.92 12.45
N ARG A 279 16.25 3.03 13.18
CA ARG A 279 15.33 3.38 14.26
C ARG A 279 14.55 4.63 13.86
N PHE A 280 13.24 4.58 14.03
CA PHE A 280 12.31 5.66 13.75
C PHE A 280 11.52 5.97 15.02
N SER A 281 11.60 7.22 15.49
CA SER A 281 10.63 7.74 16.47
C SER A 281 9.44 8.28 15.70
N TRP A 282 8.24 7.95 16.15
CA TRP A 282 7.00 8.27 15.45
C TRP A 282 5.94 8.84 16.41
N GLN A 283 5.05 9.60 15.86
CA GLN A 283 3.88 10.19 16.52
C GLN A 283 2.64 10.08 15.65
N GLN A 284 1.49 10.46 16.21
CA GLN A 284 0.20 10.43 15.51
C GLN A 284 0.29 11.08 14.12
N GLY A 285 -0.25 10.39 13.12
CA GLY A 285 -0.26 10.73 11.71
C GLY A 285 0.96 10.25 10.93
N ASP A 286 2.07 9.91 11.58
CA ASP A 286 3.28 9.45 10.90
C ASP A 286 3.07 8.08 10.24
N THR A 287 3.74 7.87 9.10
CA THR A 287 3.76 6.60 8.38
C THR A 287 5.18 6.06 8.25
N PHE A 288 5.36 4.77 8.46
CA PHE A 288 6.66 4.10 8.25
C PHE A 288 6.47 2.71 7.63
N VAL A 289 7.54 2.14 7.08
CA VAL A 289 7.46 0.90 6.30
C VAL A 289 8.54 -0.10 6.68
N ALA A 290 8.13 -1.36 6.81
CA ALA A 290 8.99 -2.54 6.86
C ALA A 290 8.85 -3.31 5.53
N PRO A 291 9.85 -3.21 4.63
CA PRO A 291 9.88 -4.03 3.42
C PRO A 291 10.03 -5.52 3.73
N SER A 292 9.67 -6.35 2.74
CA SER A 292 9.80 -7.82 2.81
C SER A 292 11.13 -8.26 3.43
N TRP A 293 11.07 -9.25 4.30
CA TRP A 293 12.19 -9.92 4.98
C TRP A 293 13.05 -9.01 5.85
N THR A 294 12.51 -7.86 6.27
CA THR A 294 13.18 -6.91 7.17
C THR A 294 12.68 -7.13 8.60
N ARG A 295 13.60 -7.28 9.55
CA ARG A 295 13.27 -7.43 10.97
C ARG A 295 12.64 -6.17 11.52
N ILE A 296 11.58 -6.34 12.32
CA ILE A 296 10.83 -5.24 12.93
C ILE A 296 10.53 -5.53 14.39
N GLU A 297 10.59 -4.49 15.21
CA GLU A 297 10.05 -4.41 16.56
C GLU A 297 9.51 -3.00 16.84
N HIS A 298 8.48 -2.90 17.66
CA HIS A 298 7.88 -1.64 18.11
C HIS A 298 8.08 -1.45 19.61
N ARG A 299 8.18 -0.20 20.04
CA ARG A 299 8.13 0.20 21.44
C ARG A 299 7.22 1.40 21.58
N ALA A 300 6.12 1.24 22.29
CA ALA A 300 5.20 2.34 22.60
C ALA A 300 5.79 3.26 23.68
N GLY A 301 5.88 4.54 23.41
CA GLY A 301 6.29 5.56 24.39
C GLY A 301 5.12 6.05 25.23
N ALA A 302 3.93 6.10 24.63
CA ALA A 302 2.62 6.32 25.24
C ALA A 302 1.66 5.25 24.72
N ASP A 303 0.43 5.20 25.25
CA ASP A 303 -0.61 4.40 24.64
C ASP A 303 -0.73 4.77 23.17
N ALA A 304 -0.65 3.78 22.29
CA ALA A 304 -0.57 3.99 20.86
C ALA A 304 -1.49 3.04 20.11
N MET A 305 -1.92 3.49 18.92
CA MET A 305 -2.70 2.68 18.00
C MET A 305 -2.07 2.76 16.61
N LEU A 306 -1.79 1.60 16.03
CA LEU A 306 -1.19 1.44 14.71
C LEU A 306 -2.19 0.80 13.75
N PHE A 307 -2.44 1.46 12.64
CA PHE A 307 -3.04 0.84 11.47
C PHE A 307 -1.94 0.19 10.64
N THR A 308 -2.16 -1.04 10.19
CA THR A 308 -1.20 -1.75 9.32
C THR A 308 -1.87 -2.17 8.02
N LEU A 309 -1.23 -1.81 6.91
CA LEU A 309 -1.52 -2.29 5.56
C LEU A 309 -0.42 -3.27 5.15
N THR A 310 -0.79 -4.49 4.72
CA THR A 310 0.15 -5.53 4.30
C THR A 310 -0.34 -6.32 3.11
N ASP A 311 0.58 -6.84 2.29
CA ASP A 311 0.32 -7.75 1.18
C ASP A 311 0.40 -9.24 1.59
N GLU A 312 0.36 -9.52 2.88
CA GLU A 312 0.43 -10.88 3.44
C GLU A 312 -0.58 -11.86 2.80
N PRO A 313 -1.87 -11.48 2.56
CA PRO A 313 -2.83 -12.40 1.95
C PRO A 313 -2.42 -12.88 0.55
N LEU A 314 -1.86 -12.00 -0.27
CA LEU A 314 -1.32 -12.35 -1.58
C LEU A 314 -0.22 -13.42 -1.44
N LEU A 315 0.72 -13.21 -0.53
CA LEU A 315 1.84 -14.13 -0.33
C LEU A 315 1.39 -15.46 0.27
N ARG A 316 0.37 -15.47 1.13
CA ARG A 316 -0.25 -16.69 1.63
C ARG A 316 -0.97 -17.46 0.53
N PHE A 317 -1.75 -16.77 -0.29
CA PHE A 317 -2.43 -17.37 -1.44
C PHE A 317 -1.45 -18.06 -2.40
N CYS A 318 -0.31 -17.41 -2.68
CA CYS A 318 0.76 -17.95 -3.53
C CYS A 318 1.67 -18.98 -2.82
N ASN A 319 1.48 -19.27 -1.54
CA ASN A 319 2.39 -20.09 -0.72
C ASN A 319 3.82 -19.53 -0.62
N TYR A 320 3.97 -18.21 -0.71
CA TYR A 320 5.26 -17.50 -0.59
C TYR A 320 5.50 -16.92 0.81
N TYR A 321 4.48 -16.94 1.67
CA TYR A 321 4.60 -16.39 3.02
C TYR A 321 5.54 -17.24 3.89
N ARG A 322 6.50 -16.55 4.51
CA ARG A 322 7.40 -17.10 5.54
C ARG A 322 7.49 -16.11 6.68
N PHE A 323 7.58 -16.62 7.88
CA PHE A 323 7.72 -15.86 9.12
C PHE A 323 8.90 -16.42 9.93
N GLU A 324 9.67 -15.55 10.56
CA GLU A 324 10.81 -15.90 11.40
C GLU A 324 10.89 -14.93 12.59
N ALA A 325 10.98 -15.47 13.79
CA ALA A 325 11.18 -14.74 15.03
C ALA A 325 12.61 -14.91 15.55
N ASP A 326 13.08 -13.91 16.34
CA ASP A 326 14.33 -14.02 17.11
C ASP A 326 14.13 -14.85 18.37
#